data_2af235c8c73648dc15e855b883e8b0a7
#
_entry.id   2af235c8c73648dc15e855b883e8b0a7
#
_cell.length_a   1.000
_cell.length_b   1.000
_cell.length_c   1.000
_cell.angle_alpha   90.00
_cell.angle_beta   90.00
_cell.angle_gamma   90.00
#
_symmetry.space_group_name_H-M   'P 1'
#
loop_
_entity.id
_entity.type
_entity.pdbx_description
1 polymer ?
#
loop_
_entity_poly.entity_id
_entity_poly.type
_entity_poly.pdbx_seq_one_letter_code
_entity_poly.pdbx_strand_id
1 'polypeptide(L)'
;MHNLPTKATYVNTQGETIYLSHAGFTPRATEDGDLRWVWDEDLIWSRDHFLDAWPEDEMFKKAIVVHGHTPVPYLLEDIDPACRMGEVEPGALWYCDGHKVCVDAGAVFTGYCSLLNLDTWDEEVFSTEPYLT
;
A
#
# COMPACT_ATOMS: atom_id res chain seq x y z
N MET A 1 21.70 -5.88 -9.11
CA MET A 1 20.33 -5.57 -8.67
C MET A 1 19.49 -6.79 -8.38
N HIS A 2 20.08 -7.96 -8.50
CA HIS A 2 19.37 -9.23 -8.30
C HIS A 2 19.01 -9.53 -6.84
N ASN A 3 19.57 -8.75 -5.90
CA ASN A 3 19.39 -8.98 -4.46
C ASN A 3 18.41 -8.03 -3.78
N LEU A 4 17.70 -7.18 -4.54
CA LEU A 4 16.69 -6.31 -3.95
C LEU A 4 15.47 -7.15 -3.56
N PRO A 5 15.00 -7.03 -2.32
CA PRO A 5 13.81 -7.77 -1.91
C PRO A 5 12.57 -7.25 -2.63
N THR A 6 11.66 -8.16 -3.01
CA THR A 6 10.37 -7.81 -3.59
C THR A 6 9.30 -7.59 -2.53
N LYS A 7 9.60 -7.95 -1.30
CA LYS A 7 8.69 -7.90 -0.17
C LYS A 7 9.47 -7.74 1.13
N ALA A 8 8.83 -7.16 2.13
CA ALA A 8 9.37 -7.06 3.47
C ALA A 8 8.22 -7.11 4.48
N THR A 9 8.53 -7.49 5.71
CA THR A 9 7.58 -7.49 6.82
C THR A 9 8.18 -6.69 7.96
N TYR A 10 7.37 -5.79 8.55
CA TYR A 10 7.78 -4.94 9.65
C TYR A 10 6.67 -4.94 10.70
N VAL A 11 7.01 -5.13 11.97
CA VAL A 11 6.06 -4.96 13.08
C VAL A 11 6.35 -3.62 13.72
N ASN A 12 5.39 -2.72 13.66
CA ASN A 12 5.56 -1.35 14.16
C ASN A 12 5.44 -1.27 15.68
N THR A 13 5.65 -0.08 16.25
CA THR A 13 5.59 0.14 17.69
C THR A 13 4.20 -0.05 18.28
N GLN A 14 3.15 -0.05 17.45
CA GLN A 14 1.76 -0.27 17.87
C GLN A 14 1.34 -1.75 17.80
N GLY A 15 2.26 -2.64 17.45
CA GLY A 15 1.98 -4.07 17.31
C GLY A 15 1.27 -4.46 16.02
N GLU A 16 1.23 -3.56 15.04
CA GLU A 16 0.67 -3.83 13.73
C GLU A 16 1.70 -4.53 12.84
N THR A 17 1.27 -5.53 12.09
CA THR A 17 2.13 -6.20 11.11
C THR A 17 1.98 -5.51 9.76
N ILE A 18 3.07 -5.00 9.23
CA ILE A 18 3.08 -4.27 7.97
C ILE A 18 3.76 -5.11 6.91
N TYR A 19 3.04 -5.38 5.83
CA TYR A 19 3.57 -6.04 4.66
C TYR A 19 3.89 -5.00 3.60
N LEU A 20 5.14 -4.98 3.15
CA LEU A 20 5.63 -4.03 2.16
C LEU A 20 5.88 -4.77 0.84
N SER A 21 5.35 -4.25 -0.24
CA SER A 21 5.60 -4.75 -1.58
C SER A 21 5.47 -3.62 -2.58
N HIS A 22 6.03 -3.80 -3.78
CA HIS A 22 5.98 -2.75 -4.81
C HIS A 22 4.55 -2.48 -5.28
N ALA A 23 3.83 -3.51 -5.74
CA ALA A 23 2.49 -3.37 -6.31
C ALA A 23 1.35 -3.62 -5.33
N GLY A 24 1.64 -4.19 -4.16
CA GLY A 24 0.63 -4.58 -3.18
C GLY A 24 0.05 -5.97 -3.44
N PHE A 25 -0.74 -6.44 -2.52
CA PHE A 25 -1.41 -7.74 -2.60
C PHE A 25 -2.49 -7.83 -1.53
N THR A 26 -3.35 -8.84 -1.61
CA THR A 26 -4.25 -9.19 -0.52
C THR A 26 -3.69 -10.40 0.20
N PRO A 27 -3.37 -10.30 1.51
CA PRO A 27 -2.78 -11.41 2.24
C PRO A 27 -3.77 -12.57 2.38
N ARG A 28 -3.24 -13.78 2.42
CA ARG A 28 -3.99 -14.99 2.67
C ARG A 28 -3.16 -15.93 3.54
N ALA A 29 -3.84 -16.73 4.35
CA ALA A 29 -3.17 -17.73 5.16
C ALA A 29 -3.07 -19.05 4.39
N THR A 30 -1.99 -19.81 4.66
CA THR A 30 -1.89 -21.21 4.25
C THR A 30 -2.74 -22.08 5.18
N GLU A 31 -2.89 -23.36 4.86
CA GLU A 31 -3.60 -24.31 5.71
C GLU A 31 -2.97 -24.43 7.11
N ASP A 32 -1.67 -24.18 7.21
CA ASP A 32 -0.93 -24.23 8.48
C ASP A 32 -1.03 -22.91 9.26
N GLY A 33 -1.74 -21.91 8.75
CA GLY A 33 -1.92 -20.61 9.41
C GLY A 33 -0.78 -19.61 9.17
N ASP A 34 0.11 -19.89 8.23
CA ASP A 34 1.19 -18.98 7.85
C ASP A 34 0.77 -18.05 6.72
N LEU A 35 1.45 -16.91 6.58
CA LEU A 35 1.21 -16.00 5.48
C LEU A 35 1.59 -16.67 4.14
N ARG A 36 0.63 -16.68 3.22
CA ARG A 36 0.84 -17.14 1.87
C ARG A 36 1.30 -15.96 1.01
N TRP A 37 2.57 -15.97 0.61
CA TRP A 37 3.09 -14.97 -0.33
C TRP A 37 2.70 -15.34 -1.77
N VAL A 38 2.30 -14.33 -2.52
CA VAL A 38 2.07 -14.46 -3.95
C VAL A 38 3.41 -14.49 -4.71
N TRP A 39 3.36 -14.79 -6.00
CA TRP A 39 4.57 -14.79 -6.84
C TRP A 39 5.22 -13.39 -6.86
N ASP A 40 6.55 -13.34 -6.94
CA ASP A 40 7.29 -12.07 -6.98
C ASP A 40 6.82 -11.14 -8.12
N GLU A 41 6.45 -11.71 -9.27
CA GLU A 41 5.91 -10.92 -10.38
C GLU A 41 4.63 -10.20 -9.99
N ASP A 42 3.73 -10.86 -9.26
CA ASP A 42 2.49 -10.25 -8.79
C ASP A 42 2.76 -9.13 -7.79
N LEU A 43 3.77 -9.29 -6.93
CA LEU A 43 4.16 -8.25 -5.97
C LEU A 43 4.71 -7.00 -6.66
N ILE A 44 5.20 -7.13 -7.88
CA ILE A 44 5.80 -6.03 -8.64
C ILE A 44 4.81 -5.39 -9.61
N TRP A 45 3.91 -6.15 -10.21
CA TRP A 45 3.08 -5.69 -11.33
C TRP A 45 1.57 -5.74 -11.12
N SER A 46 1.07 -6.51 -10.16
CA SER A 46 -0.36 -6.77 -10.04
C SER A 46 -1.19 -5.52 -9.71
N ARG A 47 -2.36 -5.44 -10.32
CA ARG A 47 -3.41 -4.47 -10.00
C ARG A 47 -4.72 -5.17 -9.63
N ASP A 48 -4.71 -6.49 -9.55
CA ASP A 48 -5.93 -7.29 -9.36
C ASP A 48 -6.49 -7.22 -7.94
N HIS A 49 -5.64 -6.86 -6.96
CA HIS A 49 -6.00 -6.89 -5.54
C HIS A 49 -6.81 -5.68 -5.04
N PHE A 50 -6.99 -4.64 -5.88
CA PHE A 50 -7.55 -3.36 -5.42
C PHE A 50 -9.00 -3.48 -4.91
N LEU A 51 -9.77 -4.38 -5.49
CA LEU A 51 -11.17 -4.59 -5.14
C LEU A 51 -11.37 -5.78 -4.20
N ASP A 52 -10.31 -6.46 -3.82
CA ASP A 52 -10.40 -7.62 -2.93
C ASP A 52 -10.81 -7.20 -1.51
N ALA A 53 -11.71 -7.96 -0.91
CA ALA A 53 -12.05 -7.81 0.50
C ALA A 53 -10.88 -8.23 1.38
N TRP A 54 -10.74 -7.59 2.54
CA TRP A 54 -9.73 -7.97 3.51
C TRP A 54 -10.11 -9.31 4.17
N PRO A 55 -9.16 -10.25 4.31
CA PRO A 55 -9.46 -11.55 4.92
C PRO A 55 -9.84 -11.43 6.41
N GLU A 56 -10.71 -12.33 6.86
CA GLU A 56 -11.21 -12.34 8.24
C GLU A 56 -10.30 -13.11 9.21
N ASP A 57 -9.22 -13.71 8.70
CA ASP A 57 -8.29 -14.48 9.52
C ASP A 57 -7.72 -13.62 10.67
N GLU A 58 -7.66 -14.20 11.86
CA GLU A 58 -7.20 -13.51 13.07
C GLU A 58 -5.81 -12.89 12.89
N MET A 59 -4.92 -13.57 12.18
CA MET A 59 -3.56 -13.10 11.95
C MET A 59 -3.47 -11.79 11.15
N PHE A 60 -4.54 -11.43 10.43
CA PHE A 60 -4.56 -10.23 9.60
C PHE A 60 -5.37 -9.07 10.18
N LYS A 61 -5.94 -9.21 11.37
CA LYS A 61 -6.76 -8.14 11.98
C LYS A 61 -6.00 -6.85 12.19
N LYS A 62 -4.72 -6.94 12.54
CA LYS A 62 -3.83 -5.79 12.74
C LYS A 62 -2.77 -5.71 11.66
N ALA A 63 -3.05 -6.25 10.49
CA ALA A 63 -2.10 -6.23 9.37
C ALA A 63 -2.47 -5.13 8.38
N ILE A 64 -1.44 -4.54 7.77
CA ILE A 64 -1.59 -3.45 6.80
C ILE A 64 -0.62 -3.73 5.65
N VAL A 65 -1.10 -3.58 4.42
CA VAL A 65 -0.26 -3.68 3.22
C VAL A 65 0.08 -2.27 2.74
N VAL A 66 1.37 -1.97 2.64
CA VAL A 66 1.88 -0.70 2.12
C VAL A 66 2.50 -0.97 0.75
N HIS A 67 2.08 -0.22 -0.25
CA HIS A 67 2.54 -0.43 -1.63
C HIS A 67 2.60 0.87 -2.44
N GLY A 68 3.14 0.78 -3.64
CA GLY A 68 3.18 1.84 -4.63
C GLY A 68 2.75 1.33 -5.98
N HIS A 69 3.60 1.48 -6.99
CA HIS A 69 3.48 1.02 -8.39
C HIS A 69 2.37 1.69 -9.18
N THR A 70 1.13 1.64 -8.71
CA THR A 70 0.01 2.31 -9.36
C THR A 70 -0.19 3.66 -8.69
N PRO A 71 0.13 4.77 -9.37
CA PRO A 71 -0.03 6.10 -8.78
C PRO A 71 -1.47 6.35 -8.31
N VAL A 72 -1.61 7.02 -7.18
CA VAL A 72 -2.91 7.30 -6.57
C VAL A 72 -3.96 7.81 -7.58
N PRO A 73 -3.66 8.75 -8.49
CA PRO A 73 -4.66 9.19 -9.47
C PRO A 73 -5.23 8.06 -10.33
N TYR A 74 -4.40 7.07 -10.70
CA TYR A 74 -4.87 5.91 -11.47
C TYR A 74 -5.60 4.91 -10.59
N LEU A 75 -5.13 4.70 -9.36
CA LEU A 75 -5.77 3.81 -8.41
C LEU A 75 -7.20 4.26 -8.09
N LEU A 76 -7.43 5.57 -8.03
CA LEU A 76 -8.73 6.16 -7.77
C LEU A 76 -9.77 5.82 -8.86
N GLU A 77 -9.34 5.54 -10.09
CA GLU A 77 -10.22 5.12 -11.16
C GLU A 77 -10.72 3.70 -10.97
N ASP A 78 -9.92 2.85 -10.32
CA ASP A 78 -10.20 1.43 -10.14
C ASP A 78 -10.93 1.12 -8.84
N ILE A 79 -10.84 2.00 -7.84
CA ILE A 79 -11.45 1.78 -6.52
C ILE A 79 -12.82 2.46 -6.45
N ASP A 80 -13.82 1.69 -5.97
CA ASP A 80 -15.14 2.24 -5.68
C ASP A 80 -14.99 3.44 -4.72
N PRO A 81 -15.57 4.61 -5.05
CA PRO A 81 -15.55 5.77 -4.17
C PRO A 81 -16.02 5.49 -2.73
N ALA A 82 -16.94 4.54 -2.56
CA ALA A 82 -17.43 4.16 -1.24
C ALA A 82 -16.37 3.44 -0.40
N CYS A 83 -15.32 2.88 -1.03
CA CYS A 83 -14.25 2.17 -0.35
C CYS A 83 -13.07 3.06 0.03
N ARG A 84 -13.11 4.33 -0.38
CA ARG A 84 -12.05 5.30 -0.03
C ARG A 84 -12.24 5.78 1.39
N MET A 85 -11.13 6.07 2.05
CA MET A 85 -11.14 6.64 3.39
C MET A 85 -10.64 8.09 3.31
N GLY A 86 -11.52 9.03 3.66
CA GLY A 86 -11.19 10.46 3.70
C GLY A 86 -11.30 11.14 2.34
N GLU A 87 -10.86 12.40 2.30
CA GLU A 87 -10.86 13.21 1.11
C GLU A 87 -9.69 12.86 0.19
N VAL A 88 -9.90 13.06 -1.11
CA VAL A 88 -8.86 12.83 -2.10
C VAL A 88 -7.97 14.07 -2.17
N GLU A 89 -6.86 14.05 -1.44
CA GLU A 89 -5.85 15.09 -1.48
C GLU A 89 -4.52 14.50 -2.00
N PRO A 90 -3.57 15.33 -2.42
CA PRO A 90 -2.25 14.81 -2.77
C PRO A 90 -1.62 14.03 -1.62
N GLY A 91 -1.16 12.82 -1.89
CA GLY A 91 -0.53 12.00 -0.87
C GLY A 91 -0.92 10.53 -0.99
N ALA A 92 -0.76 9.81 0.12
CA ALA A 92 -1.10 8.41 0.21
C ALA A 92 -2.61 8.20 0.20
N LEU A 93 -3.04 7.08 -0.37
CA LEU A 93 -4.46 6.69 -0.39
C LEU A 93 -4.65 5.46 0.46
N TRP A 94 -5.47 5.58 1.52
CA TRP A 94 -5.90 4.46 2.34
C TRP A 94 -7.18 3.87 1.76
N TYR A 95 -7.25 2.55 1.73
CA TYR A 95 -8.44 1.84 1.23
C TYR A 95 -8.57 0.47 1.91
N CYS A 96 -9.56 -0.32 1.53
CA CYS A 96 -9.83 -1.63 2.13
C CYS A 96 -9.96 -1.56 3.65
N ASP A 97 -10.86 -0.68 4.13
CA ASP A 97 -11.13 -0.46 5.57
C ASP A 97 -9.88 -0.10 6.39
N GLY A 98 -8.89 0.56 5.76
CA GLY A 98 -7.66 0.97 6.43
C GLY A 98 -6.58 -0.11 6.49
N HIS A 99 -6.78 -1.22 5.78
CA HIS A 99 -5.79 -2.31 5.73
C HIS A 99 -4.81 -2.21 4.58
N LYS A 100 -5.05 -1.31 3.64
CA LYS A 100 -4.14 -1.08 2.51
C LYS A 100 -3.87 0.40 2.36
N VAL A 101 -2.64 0.74 2.02
CA VAL A 101 -2.27 2.13 1.71
C VAL A 101 -1.33 2.17 0.51
N CYS A 102 -1.67 2.99 -0.47
CA CYS A 102 -0.81 3.28 -1.61
C CYS A 102 -0.05 4.57 -1.31
N VAL A 103 1.28 4.50 -1.31
CA VAL A 103 2.13 5.65 -1.01
C VAL A 103 2.66 6.36 -2.27
N ASP A 104 2.31 5.86 -3.46
CA ASP A 104 2.72 6.49 -4.72
C ASP A 104 1.77 7.63 -5.07
N ALA A 105 2.13 8.84 -4.66
CA ALA A 105 1.34 10.03 -4.92
C ALA A 105 1.35 10.46 -6.39
N GLY A 106 2.13 9.78 -7.24
CA GLY A 106 2.23 10.11 -8.66
C GLY A 106 3.00 11.39 -8.94
N ALA A 107 4.16 11.56 -8.29
CA ALA A 107 4.94 12.81 -8.34
C ALA A 107 5.20 13.33 -9.76
N VAL A 108 5.39 12.45 -10.71
CA VAL A 108 5.61 12.83 -12.13
C VAL A 108 4.40 13.57 -12.71
N PHE A 109 3.19 13.23 -12.26
CA PHE A 109 1.94 13.80 -12.77
C PHE A 109 1.40 14.91 -11.86
N THR A 110 1.50 14.74 -10.55
CA THR A 110 0.87 15.62 -9.57
C THR A 110 1.79 16.68 -9.02
N GLY A 111 3.11 16.47 -9.10
CA GLY A 111 4.10 17.33 -8.48
C GLY A 111 4.23 17.13 -6.96
N TYR A 112 3.67 16.05 -6.42
CA TYR A 112 3.73 15.74 -4.99
C TYR A 112 4.29 14.36 -4.73
N CYS A 113 5.03 14.20 -3.63
CA CYS A 113 5.42 12.89 -3.11
C CYS A 113 5.06 12.80 -1.63
N SER A 114 4.85 11.58 -1.17
CA SER A 114 4.42 11.30 0.19
C SER A 114 5.47 10.52 0.96
N LEU A 115 5.66 10.87 2.21
CA LEU A 115 6.49 10.13 3.16
C LEU A 115 5.60 9.71 4.33
N LEU A 116 5.47 8.42 4.54
CA LEU A 116 4.58 7.85 5.55
C LEU A 116 5.39 7.21 6.68
N ASN A 117 5.13 7.63 7.93
CA ASN A 117 5.76 7.02 9.10
C ASN A 117 5.00 5.74 9.47
N LEU A 118 5.66 4.58 9.43
CA LEU A 118 5.03 3.29 9.67
C LEU A 118 4.70 3.01 11.13
N ASP A 119 5.27 3.76 12.07
CA ASP A 119 4.98 3.60 13.50
C ASP A 119 3.81 4.46 13.96
N THR A 120 3.74 5.69 13.46
CA THR A 120 2.72 6.68 13.89
C THR A 120 1.64 6.90 12.84
N TRP A 121 1.89 6.51 11.59
CA TRP A 121 1.06 6.78 10.41
C TRP A 121 0.95 8.26 10.07
N ASP A 122 1.84 9.09 10.63
CA ASP A 122 1.95 10.48 10.20
C ASP A 122 2.45 10.55 8.77
N GLU A 123 1.88 11.44 8.00
CA GLU A 123 2.26 11.65 6.60
C GLU A 123 2.78 13.06 6.39
N GLU A 124 3.89 13.16 5.62
CA GLU A 124 4.37 14.42 5.09
C GLU A 124 4.25 14.40 3.58
N VAL A 125 3.66 15.44 3.01
CA VAL A 125 3.50 15.57 1.56
C VAL A 125 4.39 16.73 1.11
N PHE A 126 5.24 16.47 0.11
CA PHE A 126 6.19 17.43 -0.41
C PHE A 126 5.84 17.81 -1.84
N SER A 127 5.96 19.11 -2.16
CA SER A 127 5.91 19.56 -3.54
C SER A 127 7.25 19.32 -4.21
N THR A 128 7.22 18.77 -5.42
CA THR A 128 8.42 18.53 -6.22
C THR A 128 8.68 19.65 -7.23
N GLU A 129 7.82 20.67 -7.30
CA GLU A 129 7.96 21.79 -8.26
C GLU A 129 9.36 22.42 -8.32
N PRO A 130 10.02 22.71 -7.20
CA PRO A 130 11.37 23.31 -7.26
C PRO A 130 12.40 22.44 -7.99
N TYR A 131 12.12 21.15 -8.14
CA TYR A 131 13.03 20.17 -8.72
C TYR A 131 12.65 19.76 -10.15
N LEU A 132 11.48 20.20 -10.64
CA LEU A 132 10.95 19.84 -11.95
C LEU A 132 11.16 20.93 -13.03
N THR A 133 11.70 22.06 -12.65
CA THR A 133 11.93 23.18 -13.60
C THR A 133 13.27 23.08 -14.32
#